data_86b7c109f429c1087b143e434e23e44e
#
_entry.id   86b7c109f429c1087b143e434e23e44e
#
_cell.length_a   1.000
_cell.length_b   1.000
_cell.length_c   1.000
_cell.angle_alpha   90.00
_cell.angle_beta   90.00
_cell.angle_gamma   90.00
#
_symmetry.space_group_name_H-M   'P 1'
#
loop_
_entity.id
_entity.type
_entity.pdbx_description
1 polymer ?
#
loop_
_entity_poly.entity_id
_entity_poly.type
_entity_poly.pdbx_seq_one_letter_code
_entity_poly.pdbx_strand_id
1 'polypeptide(L)'
;MNKPQSLSGWLLASDIDGTLNDKRRHLPSRNRHAIRRFVYDCGGTMILASGRSIASMRRHFEKLHLNSGYAVFLNGAGVYDYKNEQILWKHSIDAETEQIIRDAVKKYSSVRVQIVTCTQVRLVRPDIAALILALSSRLERKYYKKIDDLPGGDWCKVIFTGPTPMINRVQEYVTQRNNGETSNLMRSSVASFEVVGRGTNKGVAVMKVAELLNIDPAHTAAIGDYFNDWEMLKAVGVSACCGQAPKKIKEIVDLVTCHCDRGAVADLIEYLIAKYAVDA
;
A
#
# COMPACT_ATOMS: atom_id res chain seq x y z
N MET A 1 -2.49 7.99 -40.27
CA MET A 1 -2.30 7.07 -39.12
C MET A 1 -1.46 7.84 -38.11
N ASN A 2 -1.95 8.01 -36.89
CA ASN A 2 -1.11 8.62 -35.83
C ASN A 2 0.10 7.72 -35.62
N LYS A 3 1.28 8.29 -35.54
CA LYS A 3 2.53 7.57 -35.19
C LYS A 3 2.33 6.85 -33.85
N PRO A 4 2.91 5.67 -33.66
CA PRO A 4 2.87 5.01 -32.37
C PRO A 4 3.51 5.94 -31.31
N GLN A 5 2.83 6.07 -30.17
CA GLN A 5 3.26 6.91 -29.04
C GLN A 5 3.95 6.03 -28.01
N SER A 6 5.18 6.35 -27.60
CA SER A 6 5.97 5.56 -26.65
C SER A 6 6.10 6.25 -25.29
N LEU A 7 5.82 5.48 -24.24
CA LEU A 7 6.16 5.75 -22.84
C LEU A 7 7.06 4.65 -22.27
N SER A 8 7.87 4.02 -23.14
CA SER A 8 8.89 3.08 -22.71
C SER A 8 9.82 3.75 -21.68
N GLY A 9 10.11 3.04 -20.59
CA GLY A 9 10.87 3.61 -19.47
C GLY A 9 10.04 4.41 -18.45
N TRP A 10 8.72 4.51 -18.62
CA TRP A 10 7.84 5.09 -17.60
C TRP A 10 7.28 4.04 -16.65
N LEU A 11 7.23 4.39 -15.35
CA LEU A 11 6.59 3.62 -14.29
C LEU A 11 5.35 4.35 -13.79
N LEU A 12 4.18 3.69 -13.82
CA LEU A 12 2.94 4.18 -13.23
C LEU A 12 2.56 3.32 -12.01
N ALA A 13 2.50 3.92 -10.84
CA ALA A 13 1.99 3.31 -9.61
C ALA A 13 0.56 3.77 -9.32
N SER A 14 -0.35 2.82 -9.07
CA SER A 14 -1.73 3.13 -8.70
C SER A 14 -2.11 2.51 -7.37
N ASP A 15 -2.72 3.29 -6.48
CA ASP A 15 -3.51 2.73 -5.40
C ASP A 15 -4.73 1.97 -5.96
N ILE A 16 -5.33 1.11 -5.14
CA ILE A 16 -6.45 0.24 -5.54
C ILE A 16 -7.80 0.78 -5.08
N ASP A 17 -7.93 0.99 -3.75
CA ASP A 17 -9.24 1.25 -3.13
C ASP A 17 -9.57 2.75 -3.15
N GLY A 18 -10.61 3.13 -3.90
CA GLY A 18 -10.92 4.54 -4.09
C GLY A 18 -10.10 5.24 -5.19
N THR A 19 -9.23 4.49 -5.90
CA THR A 19 -8.38 5.02 -6.97
C THR A 19 -8.55 4.22 -8.26
N LEU A 20 -7.99 3.01 -8.31
CA LEU A 20 -8.12 2.11 -9.45
C LEU A 20 -9.54 1.58 -9.59
N ASN A 21 -10.15 1.20 -8.47
CA ASN A 21 -11.52 0.72 -8.37
C ASN A 21 -12.49 1.85 -8.00
N ASP A 22 -13.73 1.70 -8.46
CA ASP A 22 -14.85 2.52 -8.01
C ASP A 22 -15.22 2.26 -6.53
N LYS A 23 -16.17 3.03 -6.00
CA LYS A 23 -16.69 2.87 -4.62
C LYS A 23 -17.32 1.50 -4.36
N ARG A 24 -17.76 0.78 -5.39
CA ARG A 24 -18.31 -0.58 -5.31
C ARG A 24 -17.25 -1.66 -5.48
N ARG A 25 -15.97 -1.27 -5.52
CA ARG A 25 -14.80 -2.16 -5.74
C ARG A 25 -14.79 -2.85 -7.11
N HIS A 26 -15.39 -2.24 -8.11
CA HIS A 26 -15.29 -2.69 -9.51
C HIS A 26 -14.22 -1.87 -10.24
N LEU A 27 -13.58 -2.46 -11.20
CA LEU A 27 -12.64 -1.78 -12.10
C LEU A 27 -13.44 -1.09 -13.23
N PRO A 28 -13.46 0.26 -13.30
CA PRO A 28 -14.10 0.98 -14.38
C PRO A 28 -13.55 0.55 -15.76
N SER A 29 -14.41 0.40 -16.75
CA SER A 29 -14.00 -0.01 -18.10
C SER A 29 -13.00 0.98 -18.72
N ARG A 30 -13.17 2.28 -18.46
CA ARG A 30 -12.26 3.33 -18.92
C ARG A 30 -10.84 3.11 -18.37
N ASN A 31 -10.69 2.81 -17.08
CA ASN A 31 -9.38 2.48 -16.49
C ASN A 31 -8.77 1.26 -17.20
N ARG A 32 -9.56 0.21 -17.43
CA ARG A 32 -9.06 -1.02 -18.08
C ARG A 32 -8.50 -0.73 -19.48
N HIS A 33 -9.23 0.04 -20.28
CA HIS A 33 -8.80 0.39 -21.64
C HIS A 33 -7.54 1.26 -21.63
N ALA A 34 -7.49 2.29 -20.78
CA ALA A 34 -6.35 3.17 -20.66
C ALA A 34 -5.09 2.42 -20.18
N ILE A 35 -5.23 1.55 -19.17
CA ILE A 35 -4.12 0.72 -18.65
C ILE A 35 -3.58 -0.19 -19.76
N ARG A 36 -4.47 -0.83 -20.51
CA ARG A 36 -4.05 -1.67 -21.65
C ARG A 36 -3.25 -0.86 -22.67
N ARG A 37 -3.75 0.32 -23.03
CA ARG A 37 -3.04 1.24 -23.95
C ARG A 37 -1.67 1.64 -23.40
N PHE A 38 -1.60 2.06 -22.14
CA PHE A 38 -0.34 2.44 -21.48
C PHE A 38 0.70 1.33 -21.51
N VAL A 39 0.26 0.11 -21.14
CA VAL A 39 1.16 -1.05 -20.99
C VAL A 39 1.56 -1.65 -22.35
N TYR A 40 0.60 -1.87 -23.24
CA TYR A 40 0.83 -2.66 -24.46
C TYR A 40 1.07 -1.82 -25.70
N ASP A 41 0.39 -0.67 -25.84
CA ASP A 41 0.53 0.16 -27.03
C ASP A 41 1.64 1.21 -26.84
N CYS A 42 1.82 1.73 -25.62
CA CYS A 42 2.85 2.73 -25.31
C CYS A 42 4.10 2.16 -24.63
N GLY A 43 4.14 0.90 -24.22
CA GLY A 43 5.32 0.26 -23.62
C GLY A 43 5.62 0.68 -22.18
N GLY A 44 4.70 1.38 -21.50
CA GLY A 44 4.86 1.78 -20.10
C GLY A 44 4.75 0.60 -19.13
N THR A 45 5.32 0.76 -17.96
CA THR A 45 5.25 -0.23 -16.87
C THR A 45 4.26 0.21 -15.81
N MET A 46 3.27 -0.63 -15.46
CA MET A 46 2.33 -0.33 -14.39
C MET A 46 2.47 -1.28 -13.22
N ILE A 47 2.37 -0.73 -12.00
CA ILE A 47 2.36 -1.46 -10.73
C ILE A 47 1.19 -1.04 -9.86
N LEU A 48 0.82 -1.90 -8.91
CA LEU A 48 -0.16 -1.62 -7.88
C LEU A 48 0.54 -1.32 -6.56
N ALA A 49 0.08 -0.27 -5.83
CA ALA A 49 0.61 0.12 -4.54
C ALA A 49 -0.52 0.25 -3.51
N SER A 50 -0.67 -0.72 -2.60
CA SER A 50 -1.84 -0.81 -1.73
C SER A 50 -1.52 -1.17 -0.28
N GLY A 51 -2.45 -0.84 0.63
CA GLY A 51 -2.47 -1.37 2.00
C GLY A 51 -2.83 -2.85 2.11
N ARG A 52 -3.20 -3.47 1.01
CA ARG A 52 -3.61 -4.86 0.93
C ARG A 52 -2.42 -5.82 1.05
N SER A 53 -2.70 -7.05 1.46
CA SER A 53 -1.73 -8.16 1.41
C SER A 53 -1.50 -8.64 -0.03
N ILE A 54 -0.40 -9.34 -0.27
CA ILE A 54 -0.07 -10.01 -1.53
C ILE A 54 -1.25 -10.87 -2.01
N ALA A 55 -1.79 -11.74 -1.14
CA ALA A 55 -2.87 -12.64 -1.48
C ALA A 55 -4.18 -11.92 -1.88
N SER A 56 -4.48 -10.77 -1.26
CA SER A 56 -5.70 -10.01 -1.55
C SER A 56 -5.60 -9.16 -2.82
N MET A 57 -4.39 -8.84 -3.28
CA MET A 57 -4.16 -8.09 -4.53
C MET A 57 -4.09 -8.97 -5.78
N ARG A 58 -3.81 -10.27 -5.65
CA ARG A 58 -3.62 -11.20 -6.78
C ARG A 58 -4.69 -11.08 -7.86
N ARG A 59 -5.97 -11.03 -7.47
CA ARG A 59 -7.09 -10.90 -8.42
C ARG A 59 -7.05 -9.61 -9.27
N HIS A 60 -6.56 -8.50 -8.70
CA HIS A 60 -6.44 -7.25 -9.46
C HIS A 60 -5.34 -7.38 -10.50
N PHE A 61 -4.25 -8.00 -10.10
CA PHE A 61 -3.12 -8.27 -10.97
C PHE A 61 -3.51 -9.14 -12.17
N GLU A 62 -4.19 -10.25 -11.91
CA GLU A 62 -4.69 -11.18 -12.95
C GLU A 62 -5.69 -10.50 -13.91
N LYS A 63 -6.62 -9.69 -13.37
CA LYS A 63 -7.63 -8.99 -14.20
C LYS A 63 -7.05 -7.92 -15.11
N LEU A 64 -5.94 -7.31 -14.73
CA LEU A 64 -5.29 -6.23 -15.48
C LEU A 64 -4.26 -6.75 -16.47
N HIS A 65 -3.82 -7.99 -16.34
CA HIS A 65 -2.73 -8.58 -17.15
C HIS A 65 -1.51 -7.66 -17.21
N LEU A 66 -1.04 -7.18 -16.05
CA LEU A 66 0.08 -6.23 -15.99
C LEU A 66 1.39 -6.87 -16.46
N ASN A 67 2.18 -6.07 -17.18
CA ASN A 67 3.45 -6.53 -17.78
C ASN A 67 4.59 -6.70 -16.77
N SER A 68 4.63 -5.90 -15.69
CA SER A 68 5.74 -5.89 -14.74
C SER A 68 5.77 -7.08 -13.80
N GLY A 69 4.67 -7.53 -13.30
CA GLY A 69 4.62 -8.49 -12.19
C GLY A 69 4.72 -7.85 -10.80
N TYR A 70 5.18 -6.62 -10.67
CA TYR A 70 5.53 -6.02 -9.39
C TYR A 70 4.35 -5.34 -8.71
N ALA A 71 4.29 -5.48 -7.38
CA ALA A 71 3.30 -4.80 -6.54
C ALA A 71 3.90 -4.39 -5.20
N VAL A 72 3.49 -3.22 -4.72
CA VAL A 72 3.77 -2.73 -3.36
C VAL A 72 2.63 -3.13 -2.45
N PHE A 73 2.92 -3.84 -1.36
CA PHE A 73 1.94 -4.37 -0.43
C PHE A 73 2.07 -3.78 0.98
N LEU A 74 0.99 -3.88 1.77
CA LEU A 74 0.90 -3.41 3.17
C LEU A 74 1.40 -1.97 3.36
N ASN A 75 0.97 -1.04 2.46
CA ASN A 75 1.35 0.38 2.48
C ASN A 75 2.87 0.62 2.37
N GLY A 76 3.58 -0.23 1.64
CA GLY A 76 5.01 -0.08 1.43
C GLY A 76 5.88 -0.99 2.29
N ALA A 77 5.30 -1.97 3.01
CA ALA A 77 6.10 -2.92 3.78
C ALA A 77 6.93 -3.87 2.89
N GLY A 78 6.66 -3.90 1.57
CA GLY A 78 7.52 -4.61 0.65
C GLY A 78 7.06 -4.56 -0.80
N VAL A 79 7.90 -5.14 -1.64
CA VAL A 79 7.69 -5.34 -3.08
C VAL A 79 7.62 -6.82 -3.37
N TYR A 80 6.57 -7.23 -4.09
CA TYR A 80 6.34 -8.61 -4.50
C TYR A 80 6.32 -8.72 -6.02
N ASP A 81 6.93 -9.78 -6.54
CA ASP A 81 6.87 -10.16 -7.95
C ASP A 81 5.91 -11.34 -8.14
N TYR A 82 4.76 -11.07 -8.77
CA TYR A 82 3.75 -12.10 -9.06
C TYR A 82 4.15 -13.06 -10.19
N LYS A 83 5.10 -12.69 -11.05
CA LYS A 83 5.57 -13.57 -12.12
C LYS A 83 6.47 -14.68 -11.59
N ASN A 84 7.40 -14.29 -10.69
CA ASN A 84 8.37 -15.19 -10.11
C ASN A 84 7.96 -15.65 -8.69
N GLU A 85 6.81 -15.22 -8.21
CA GLU A 85 6.22 -15.54 -6.90
C GLU A 85 7.19 -15.31 -5.72
N GLN A 86 7.93 -14.18 -5.76
CA GLN A 86 8.95 -13.87 -4.76
C GLN A 86 8.82 -12.46 -4.19
N ILE A 87 9.27 -12.31 -2.95
CA ILE A 87 9.45 -11.01 -2.30
C ILE A 87 10.80 -10.47 -2.73
N LEU A 88 10.80 -9.34 -3.44
CA LEU A 88 12.04 -8.68 -3.92
C LEU A 88 12.67 -7.79 -2.87
N TRP A 89 11.82 -7.18 -2.05
CA TRP A 89 12.23 -6.29 -0.98
C TRP A 89 11.17 -6.29 0.12
N LYS A 90 11.60 -6.19 1.38
CA LYS A 90 10.71 -6.04 2.53
C LYS A 90 11.31 -5.10 3.56
N HIS A 91 10.42 -4.40 4.26
CA HIS A 91 10.74 -3.56 5.40
C HIS A 91 9.93 -4.06 6.60
N SER A 92 10.60 -4.68 7.54
CA SER A 92 9.99 -5.20 8.76
C SER A 92 10.13 -4.20 9.91
N ILE A 93 9.29 -4.38 10.93
CA ILE A 93 9.43 -3.71 12.20
C ILE A 93 10.76 -4.14 12.82
N ASP A 94 11.53 -3.18 13.32
CA ASP A 94 12.83 -3.43 13.94
C ASP A 94 12.69 -4.13 15.31
N ALA A 95 13.77 -4.76 15.77
CA ALA A 95 13.77 -5.56 16.98
C ALA A 95 13.45 -4.72 18.25
N GLU A 96 13.83 -3.45 18.31
CA GLU A 96 13.50 -2.55 19.43
C GLU A 96 11.99 -2.31 19.47
N THR A 97 11.38 -1.96 18.33
CA THR A 97 9.93 -1.76 18.21
C THR A 97 9.16 -3.06 18.47
N GLU A 98 9.65 -4.22 18.00
CA GLU A 98 9.06 -5.52 18.35
C GLU A 98 9.04 -5.75 19.86
N GLN A 99 10.12 -5.42 20.57
CA GLN A 99 10.18 -5.58 22.02
C GLN A 99 9.20 -4.64 22.75
N ILE A 100 9.10 -3.38 22.32
CA ILE A 100 8.10 -2.43 22.85
C ILE A 100 6.67 -2.98 22.68
N ILE A 101 6.39 -3.57 21.51
CA ILE A 101 5.09 -4.19 21.22
C ILE A 101 4.82 -5.39 22.15
N ARG A 102 5.81 -6.28 22.34
CA ARG A 102 5.69 -7.44 23.25
C ARG A 102 5.39 -6.98 24.67
N ASP A 103 6.08 -5.97 25.16
CA ASP A 103 5.88 -5.43 26.51
C ASP A 103 4.50 -4.76 26.64
N ALA A 104 4.04 -4.02 25.63
CA ALA A 104 2.69 -3.46 25.60
C ALA A 104 1.61 -4.55 25.70
N VAL A 105 1.75 -5.66 24.95
CA VAL A 105 0.79 -6.78 24.97
C VAL A 105 0.78 -7.51 26.32
N LYS A 106 1.93 -7.62 26.97
CA LYS A 106 2.02 -8.19 28.32
C LYS A 106 1.35 -7.29 29.36
N LYS A 107 1.63 -6.00 29.28
CA LYS A 107 1.10 -5.00 30.21
C LYS A 107 -0.41 -4.83 30.08
N TYR A 108 -0.95 -4.85 28.86
CA TYR A 108 -2.35 -4.61 28.56
C TYR A 108 -3.04 -5.89 28.08
N SER A 109 -3.33 -6.81 29.02
CA SER A 109 -3.81 -8.17 28.74
C SER A 109 -5.15 -8.25 28.00
N SER A 110 -5.97 -7.21 28.03
CA SER A 110 -7.28 -7.14 27.34
C SER A 110 -7.19 -6.71 25.89
N VAL A 111 -6.02 -6.28 25.42
CA VAL A 111 -5.79 -5.90 24.01
C VAL A 111 -5.71 -7.17 23.14
N ARG A 112 -6.25 -7.07 21.94
CA ARG A 112 -6.13 -8.08 20.89
C ARG A 112 -5.05 -7.64 19.92
N VAL A 113 -4.24 -8.59 19.47
CA VAL A 113 -3.10 -8.27 18.60
C VAL A 113 -3.12 -9.15 17.37
N GLN A 114 -2.90 -8.51 16.26
CA GLN A 114 -2.72 -9.09 14.94
C GLN A 114 -1.34 -8.69 14.42
N ILE A 115 -0.46 -9.66 14.15
CA ILE A 115 0.80 -9.44 13.48
C ILE A 115 0.66 -9.92 12.05
N VAL A 116 0.84 -9.00 11.10
CA VAL A 116 0.82 -9.29 9.67
C VAL A 116 2.25 -9.38 9.18
N THR A 117 2.60 -10.54 8.65
CA THR A 117 3.85 -10.77 7.90
C THR A 117 3.56 -10.77 6.40
N CYS A 118 4.55 -10.99 5.57
CA CYS A 118 4.33 -11.09 4.13
C CYS A 118 3.41 -12.25 3.73
N THR A 119 3.40 -13.35 4.50
CA THR A 119 2.72 -14.61 4.15
C THR A 119 1.64 -15.04 5.14
N GLN A 120 1.63 -14.49 6.35
CA GLN A 120 0.78 -14.98 7.44
C GLN A 120 0.18 -13.83 8.25
N VAL A 121 -0.94 -14.11 8.90
CA VAL A 121 -1.47 -13.31 10.00
C VAL A 121 -1.38 -14.15 11.29
N ARG A 122 -0.65 -13.64 12.26
CA ARG A 122 -0.50 -14.24 13.59
C ARG A 122 -1.40 -13.51 14.57
N LEU A 123 -2.23 -14.24 15.25
CA LEU A 123 -3.27 -13.71 16.12
C LEU A 123 -3.00 -14.09 17.59
N VAL A 124 -2.97 -13.08 18.45
CA VAL A 124 -2.88 -13.28 19.90
C VAL A 124 -4.19 -12.86 20.56
N ARG A 125 -4.87 -13.82 21.17
CA ARG A 125 -6.18 -13.58 21.86
C ARG A 125 -7.23 -12.91 20.94
N PRO A 126 -7.50 -13.42 19.72
CA PRO A 126 -8.40 -12.76 18.79
C PRO A 126 -9.84 -12.74 19.31
N ASP A 127 -10.56 -11.67 18.99
CA ASP A 127 -12.01 -11.57 19.02
C ASP A 127 -12.61 -11.68 17.60
N ILE A 128 -13.93 -11.61 17.51
CA ILE A 128 -14.64 -11.72 16.23
C ILE A 128 -14.17 -10.63 15.23
N ALA A 129 -13.96 -9.40 15.69
CA ALA A 129 -13.53 -8.29 14.83
C ALA A 129 -12.11 -8.54 14.27
N ALA A 130 -11.18 -9.01 15.11
CA ALA A 130 -9.83 -9.39 14.70
C ALA A 130 -9.87 -10.56 13.70
N LEU A 131 -10.77 -11.54 13.87
CA LEU A 131 -10.94 -12.65 12.94
C LEU A 131 -11.46 -12.19 11.58
N ILE A 132 -12.47 -11.32 11.54
CA ILE A 132 -13.00 -10.74 10.30
C ILE A 132 -11.90 -9.98 9.53
N LEU A 133 -11.13 -9.16 10.25
CA LEU A 133 -10.02 -8.42 9.69
C LEU A 133 -8.93 -9.35 9.13
N ALA A 134 -8.59 -10.41 9.87
CA ALA A 134 -7.61 -11.42 9.41
C ALA A 134 -8.11 -12.18 8.16
N LEU A 135 -9.42 -12.48 8.08
CA LEU A 135 -10.02 -13.11 6.91
C LEU A 135 -9.89 -12.26 5.63
N SER A 136 -10.03 -10.93 5.77
CA SER A 136 -9.94 -10.01 4.64
C SER A 136 -8.55 -9.99 3.98
N SER A 137 -7.50 -10.32 4.73
CA SER A 137 -6.12 -10.38 4.24
C SER A 137 -5.87 -11.54 3.26
N ARG A 138 -6.68 -12.60 3.32
CA ARG A 138 -6.49 -13.86 2.57
C ARG A 138 -5.16 -14.57 2.82
N LEU A 139 -4.45 -14.22 3.88
CA LEU A 139 -3.23 -14.87 4.33
C LEU A 139 -3.55 -16.06 5.23
N GLU A 140 -2.59 -16.98 5.36
CA GLU A 140 -2.64 -18.05 6.36
C GLU A 140 -2.77 -17.46 7.77
N ARG A 141 -3.61 -18.05 8.62
CA ARG A 141 -3.81 -17.60 10.00
C ARG A 141 -3.21 -18.57 10.98
N LYS A 142 -2.39 -18.04 11.92
CA LYS A 142 -1.84 -18.79 13.04
C LYS A 142 -2.28 -18.15 14.36
N TYR A 143 -2.57 -19.00 15.34
CA TYR A 143 -3.10 -18.60 16.63
C TYR A 143 -2.08 -18.87 17.73
N TYR A 144 -1.88 -17.90 18.60
CA TYR A 144 -0.93 -17.99 19.69
C TYR A 144 -1.61 -17.60 21.02
N LYS A 145 -1.25 -18.30 22.09
CA LYS A 145 -1.77 -18.01 23.45
C LYS A 145 -1.06 -16.79 24.04
N LYS A 146 0.24 -16.71 23.85
CA LYS A 146 1.10 -15.64 24.39
C LYS A 146 1.87 -14.95 23.29
N ILE A 147 2.19 -13.68 23.49
CA ILE A 147 2.99 -12.88 22.55
C ILE A 147 4.43 -13.42 22.46
N ASP A 148 4.94 -14.01 23.54
CA ASP A 148 6.30 -14.56 23.59
C ASP A 148 6.47 -15.81 22.72
N ASP A 149 5.38 -16.53 22.44
CA ASP A 149 5.39 -17.70 21.59
C ASP A 149 5.55 -17.35 20.09
N LEU A 150 5.46 -16.05 19.71
CA LEU A 150 5.55 -15.61 18.33
C LEU A 150 6.99 -15.49 17.87
N PRO A 151 7.34 -16.02 16.68
CA PRO A 151 8.59 -15.69 16.03
C PRO A 151 8.65 -14.20 15.69
N GLY A 152 9.82 -13.59 15.81
CA GLY A 152 10.12 -12.20 15.48
C GLY A 152 10.89 -12.05 14.16
N GLY A 153 11.27 -10.80 13.85
CA GLY A 153 12.14 -10.45 12.71
C GLY A 153 11.47 -10.42 11.33
N ASP A 154 10.16 -10.70 11.27
CA ASP A 154 9.39 -10.71 10.01
C ASP A 154 8.06 -9.94 10.09
N TRP A 155 7.87 -9.14 11.13
CA TRP A 155 6.64 -8.37 11.35
C TRP A 155 6.59 -7.17 10.41
N CYS A 156 5.68 -7.18 9.46
CA CYS A 156 5.49 -6.06 8.54
C CYS A 156 4.53 -5.00 9.11
N LYS A 157 3.53 -5.47 9.87
CA LYS A 157 2.50 -4.62 10.47
C LYS A 157 1.94 -5.27 11.72
N VAL A 158 1.70 -4.49 12.74
CA VAL A 158 0.99 -4.91 13.96
C VAL A 158 -0.27 -4.08 14.12
N ILE A 159 -1.39 -4.74 14.41
CA ILE A 159 -2.68 -4.11 14.64
C ILE A 159 -3.14 -4.48 16.03
N PHE A 160 -3.34 -3.47 16.86
CA PHE A 160 -3.97 -3.58 18.16
C PHE A 160 -5.44 -3.26 18.03
N THR A 161 -6.32 -4.10 18.58
CA THR A 161 -7.77 -3.86 18.66
C THR A 161 -8.29 -4.05 20.06
N GLY A 162 -9.34 -3.31 20.42
CA GLY A 162 -9.95 -3.38 21.75
C GLY A 162 -10.75 -2.14 22.10
N PRO A 163 -11.25 -2.05 23.37
CA PRO A 163 -11.96 -0.86 23.83
C PRO A 163 -11.12 0.40 23.69
N THR A 164 -11.74 1.49 23.24
CA THR A 164 -11.06 2.79 22.97
C THR A 164 -10.13 3.26 24.10
N PRO A 165 -10.54 3.22 25.41
CA PRO A 165 -9.64 3.63 26.50
C PRO A 165 -8.37 2.77 26.59
N MET A 166 -8.49 1.48 26.27
CA MET A 166 -7.34 0.57 26.29
C MET A 166 -6.41 0.84 25.11
N ILE A 167 -6.96 1.05 23.92
CA ILE A 167 -6.16 1.38 22.72
C ILE A 167 -5.44 2.71 22.90
N ASN A 168 -6.06 3.71 23.56
CA ASN A 168 -5.37 4.98 23.88
C ASN A 168 -4.15 4.74 24.77
N ARG A 169 -4.28 3.91 25.83
CA ARG A 169 -3.17 3.56 26.73
C ARG A 169 -2.04 2.81 26.01
N VAL A 170 -2.40 1.89 25.11
CA VAL A 170 -1.41 1.16 24.29
C VAL A 170 -0.68 2.11 23.36
N GLN A 171 -1.42 2.98 22.66
CA GLN A 171 -0.83 3.98 21.79
C GLN A 171 0.13 4.90 22.55
N GLU A 172 -0.30 5.44 23.67
CA GLU A 172 0.57 6.29 24.53
C GLU A 172 1.82 5.54 24.97
N TYR A 173 1.67 4.30 25.46
CA TYR A 173 2.78 3.45 25.89
C TYR A 173 3.82 3.22 24.78
N VAL A 174 3.35 2.87 23.57
CA VAL A 174 4.22 2.64 22.42
C VAL A 174 4.88 3.93 21.97
N THR A 175 4.12 5.03 21.85
CA THR A 175 4.64 6.34 21.43
C THR A 175 5.75 6.84 22.35
N GLN A 176 5.56 6.78 23.68
CA GLN A 176 6.56 7.22 24.66
C GLN A 176 7.87 6.43 24.56
N ARG A 177 7.81 5.13 24.23
CA ARG A 177 8.98 4.25 24.14
C ARG A 177 9.62 4.21 22.76
N ASN A 178 8.91 4.70 21.74
CA ASN A 178 9.41 4.81 20.38
C ASN A 178 10.21 6.11 20.15
N ASN A 179 10.87 6.62 21.20
CA ASN A 179 11.67 7.85 21.18
C ASN A 179 10.92 9.09 20.62
N GLY A 180 9.60 9.14 20.79
CA GLY A 180 8.75 10.20 20.24
C GLY A 180 8.53 10.13 18.73
N GLU A 181 9.10 9.15 18.05
CA GLU A 181 8.88 8.95 16.64
C GLU A 181 7.50 8.35 16.39
N THR A 182 6.68 9.04 15.60
CA THR A 182 5.28 8.65 15.31
C THR A 182 5.03 8.31 13.85
N SER A 183 6.03 8.46 12.99
CA SER A 183 5.89 8.22 11.54
C SER A 183 5.44 6.81 11.17
N ASN A 184 5.73 5.85 12.04
CA ASN A 184 5.35 4.44 11.90
C ASN A 184 4.13 4.04 12.74
N LEU A 185 3.47 4.99 13.39
CA LEU A 185 2.34 4.79 14.29
C LEU A 185 1.07 5.39 13.67
N MET A 186 0.01 4.58 13.54
CA MET A 186 -1.20 5.00 12.83
C MET A 186 -2.45 4.66 13.61
N ARG A 187 -3.35 5.64 13.79
CA ARG A 187 -4.68 5.40 14.32
C ARG A 187 -5.64 5.10 13.17
N SER A 188 -5.98 3.83 12.95
CA SER A 188 -6.86 3.43 11.86
C SER A 188 -8.35 3.52 12.21
N SER A 189 -8.69 3.49 13.51
CA SER A 189 -10.04 3.76 14.01
C SER A 189 -10.03 4.11 15.50
N VAL A 190 -11.19 4.45 16.07
CA VAL A 190 -11.31 4.66 17.53
C VAL A 190 -10.96 3.41 18.35
N ALA A 191 -11.12 2.24 17.77
CA ALA A 191 -10.90 0.94 18.40
C ALA A 191 -9.67 0.19 17.86
N SER A 192 -8.83 0.82 17.01
CA SER A 192 -7.64 0.18 16.46
C SER A 192 -6.46 1.13 16.32
N PHE A 193 -5.27 0.61 16.59
CA PHE A 193 -3.98 1.28 16.48
C PHE A 193 -3.01 0.35 15.74
N GLU A 194 -2.26 0.90 14.81
CA GLU A 194 -1.36 0.17 13.93
C GLU A 194 0.08 0.64 14.09
N VAL A 195 1.00 -0.30 14.00
CA VAL A 195 2.45 -0.06 13.97
C VAL A 195 3.02 -0.73 12.72
N VAL A 196 3.84 -0.02 11.98
CA VAL A 196 4.59 -0.51 10.82
C VAL A 196 6.08 -0.27 11.02
N GLY A 197 6.95 -0.78 10.15
CA GLY A 197 8.38 -0.49 10.20
C GLY A 197 8.65 1.02 10.05
N ARG A 198 9.66 1.55 10.73
CA ARG A 198 10.06 2.96 10.64
C ARG A 198 10.41 3.30 9.19
N GLY A 199 9.88 4.40 8.66
CA GLY A 199 10.08 4.80 7.26
C GLY A 199 9.28 3.98 6.23
N THR A 200 8.44 3.04 6.66
CA THR A 200 7.55 2.30 5.76
C THR A 200 6.47 3.22 5.20
N ASN A 201 6.48 3.42 3.88
CA ASN A 201 5.42 4.11 3.15
C ASN A 201 5.42 3.67 1.68
N LYS A 202 4.32 3.93 0.97
CA LYS A 202 4.18 3.56 -0.44
C LYS A 202 5.24 4.22 -1.33
N GLY A 203 5.68 5.44 -1.02
CA GLY A 203 6.66 6.19 -1.81
C GLY A 203 8.00 5.48 -1.85
N VAL A 204 8.56 5.14 -0.69
CA VAL A 204 9.83 4.39 -0.60
C VAL A 204 9.76 3.09 -1.40
N ALA A 205 8.66 2.34 -1.28
CA ALA A 205 8.53 1.06 -1.99
C ALA A 205 8.33 1.22 -3.51
N VAL A 206 7.61 2.26 -3.96
CA VAL A 206 7.47 2.58 -5.40
C VAL A 206 8.81 2.99 -5.99
N MET A 207 9.58 3.83 -5.31
CA MET A 207 10.92 4.22 -5.74
C MET A 207 11.89 3.04 -5.74
N LYS A 208 11.69 2.07 -4.82
CA LYS A 208 12.45 0.81 -4.87
C LYS A 208 12.12 -0.03 -6.11
N VAL A 209 10.87 -0.02 -6.57
CA VAL A 209 10.53 -0.66 -7.86
C VAL A 209 11.16 0.08 -9.03
N ALA A 210 11.16 1.41 -9.04
CA ALA A 210 11.84 2.20 -10.08
C ALA A 210 13.34 1.86 -10.16
N GLU A 211 14.01 1.77 -9.00
CA GLU A 211 15.41 1.33 -8.90
C GLU A 211 15.62 -0.08 -9.48
N LEU A 212 14.78 -1.06 -9.10
CA LEU A 212 14.87 -2.44 -9.59
C LEU A 212 14.67 -2.55 -11.10
N LEU A 213 13.92 -1.62 -11.69
CA LEU A 213 13.65 -1.55 -13.14
C LEU A 213 14.60 -0.62 -13.90
N ASN A 214 15.55 0.03 -13.21
CA ASN A 214 16.42 1.08 -13.76
C ASN A 214 15.63 2.21 -14.45
N ILE A 215 14.50 2.62 -13.84
CA ILE A 215 13.67 3.73 -14.33
C ILE A 215 14.08 5.01 -13.60
N ASP A 216 14.31 6.08 -14.37
CA ASP A 216 14.61 7.41 -13.83
C ASP A 216 13.44 7.88 -12.94
N PRO A 217 13.70 8.38 -11.71
CA PRO A 217 12.68 9.00 -10.88
C PRO A 217 11.80 10.04 -11.59
N ALA A 218 12.35 10.80 -12.53
CA ALA A 218 11.61 11.77 -13.34
C ALA A 218 10.57 11.11 -14.28
N HIS A 219 10.76 9.85 -14.64
CA HIS A 219 9.83 9.05 -15.45
C HIS A 219 8.93 8.15 -14.62
N THR A 220 8.67 8.52 -13.37
CA THR A 220 7.72 7.84 -12.51
C THR A 220 6.43 8.66 -12.36
N ALA A 221 5.30 7.98 -12.35
CA ALA A 221 4.00 8.58 -12.08
C ALA A 221 3.24 7.80 -11.00
N ALA A 222 2.41 8.49 -10.22
CA ALA A 222 1.54 7.82 -9.26
C ALA A 222 0.17 8.49 -9.14
N ILE A 223 -0.83 7.68 -8.79
CA ILE A 223 -2.17 8.15 -8.47
C ILE A 223 -2.69 7.50 -7.18
N GLY A 224 -3.33 8.30 -6.33
CA GLY A 224 -3.93 7.89 -5.08
C GLY A 224 -5.13 8.75 -4.69
N ASP A 225 -5.75 8.49 -3.55
CA ASP A 225 -6.92 9.23 -3.11
C ASP A 225 -6.89 9.65 -1.63
N TYR A 226 -5.95 9.12 -0.83
CA TYR A 226 -5.98 9.38 0.60
C TYR A 226 -4.58 9.57 1.22
N PHE A 227 -4.50 9.82 2.52
CA PHE A 227 -3.26 10.17 3.22
C PHE A 227 -2.19 9.08 3.23
N ASN A 228 -2.55 7.81 3.08
CA ASN A 228 -1.56 6.72 2.93
C ASN A 228 -0.84 6.76 1.56
N ASP A 229 -1.28 7.60 0.63
CA ASP A 229 -0.64 7.86 -0.66
C ASP A 229 0.28 9.08 -0.63
N TRP A 230 0.23 9.89 0.43
CA TRP A 230 0.94 11.17 0.54
C TRP A 230 2.42 11.08 0.14
N GLU A 231 3.15 10.13 0.73
CA GLU A 231 4.58 9.99 0.45
C GLU A 231 4.84 9.44 -0.97
N MET A 232 3.94 8.61 -1.50
CA MET A 232 4.03 8.15 -2.88
C MET A 232 3.85 9.29 -3.87
N LEU A 233 2.83 10.15 -3.65
CA LEU A 233 2.53 11.29 -4.51
C LEU A 233 3.65 12.33 -4.49
N LYS A 234 4.38 12.47 -3.38
CA LYS A 234 5.53 13.38 -3.28
C LYS A 234 6.83 12.82 -3.86
N ALA A 235 6.95 11.49 -3.96
CA ALA A 235 8.19 10.84 -4.37
C ALA A 235 8.36 10.71 -5.89
N VAL A 236 7.27 10.75 -6.65
CA VAL A 236 7.25 10.50 -8.10
C VAL A 236 7.42 11.78 -8.92
N GLY A 237 7.86 11.64 -10.17
CA GLY A 237 8.04 12.75 -11.11
C GLY A 237 6.73 13.38 -11.57
N VAL A 238 5.62 12.60 -11.63
CA VAL A 238 4.26 13.09 -11.95
C VAL A 238 3.26 12.50 -10.99
N SER A 239 2.57 13.37 -10.25
CA SER A 239 1.61 12.96 -9.22
C SER A 239 0.18 13.31 -9.59
N ALA A 240 -0.76 12.42 -9.28
CA ALA A 240 -2.17 12.67 -9.48
C ALA A 240 -3.03 12.20 -8.29
N CYS A 241 -4.16 12.83 -8.08
CA CYS A 241 -5.16 12.32 -7.15
C CYS A 241 -6.55 12.29 -7.74
N CYS A 242 -7.39 11.41 -7.18
CA CYS A 242 -8.80 11.32 -7.57
C CYS A 242 -9.59 12.56 -7.13
N GLY A 243 -10.63 12.91 -7.90
CA GLY A 243 -11.47 14.07 -7.65
C GLY A 243 -12.15 14.11 -6.28
N GLN A 244 -12.34 12.95 -5.63
CA GLN A 244 -12.88 12.85 -4.27
C GLN A 244 -11.81 12.93 -3.17
N ALA A 245 -10.52 13.02 -3.49
CA ALA A 245 -9.46 13.11 -2.51
C ALA A 245 -9.61 14.33 -1.59
N PRO A 246 -9.15 14.27 -0.33
CA PRO A 246 -9.13 15.41 0.57
C PRO A 246 -8.40 16.62 -0.02
N LYS A 247 -8.82 17.84 0.36
CA LYS A 247 -8.23 19.09 -0.13
C LYS A 247 -6.70 19.11 0.00
N LYS A 248 -6.17 18.68 1.16
CA LYS A 248 -4.72 18.61 1.41
C LYS A 248 -3.97 17.73 0.40
N ILE A 249 -4.56 16.63 -0.06
CA ILE A 249 -3.96 15.77 -1.10
C ILE A 249 -3.97 16.49 -2.45
N LYS A 250 -5.06 17.19 -2.79
CA LYS A 250 -5.15 17.96 -4.03
C LYS A 250 -4.15 19.11 -4.13
N GLU A 251 -3.71 19.64 -2.99
CA GLU A 251 -2.76 20.75 -2.93
C GLU A 251 -1.30 20.35 -3.23
N ILE A 252 -0.97 19.04 -3.21
CA ILE A 252 0.40 18.55 -3.39
C ILE A 252 0.64 17.81 -4.72
N VAL A 253 -0.39 17.66 -5.56
CA VAL A 253 -0.28 16.88 -6.80
C VAL A 253 -0.28 17.76 -8.04
N ASP A 254 0.32 17.27 -9.11
CA ASP A 254 0.36 17.95 -10.42
C ASP A 254 -0.99 17.90 -11.12
N LEU A 255 -1.79 16.84 -10.90
CA LEU A 255 -3.05 16.62 -11.59
C LEU A 255 -4.17 16.16 -10.62
N VAL A 256 -5.29 16.87 -10.62
CA VAL A 256 -6.54 16.38 -10.00
C VAL A 256 -7.41 15.77 -11.11
N THR A 257 -7.60 14.45 -11.04
CA THR A 257 -8.36 13.68 -12.04
C THR A 257 -9.87 13.68 -11.72
N CYS A 258 -10.66 12.98 -12.51
CA CYS A 258 -12.06 12.75 -12.20
C CYS A 258 -12.24 11.87 -10.95
N HIS A 259 -13.50 11.70 -10.52
CA HIS A 259 -13.85 10.77 -9.44
C HIS A 259 -13.50 9.33 -9.83
N CYS A 260 -13.07 8.48 -8.86
CA CYS A 260 -12.70 7.09 -9.10
C CYS A 260 -13.76 6.28 -9.87
N ASP A 261 -15.06 6.55 -9.63
CA ASP A 261 -16.18 5.90 -10.33
C ASP A 261 -16.20 6.18 -11.85
N ARG A 262 -15.51 7.22 -12.32
CA ARG A 262 -15.42 7.61 -13.73
C ARG A 262 -14.11 7.23 -14.40
N GLY A 263 -13.21 6.56 -13.67
CA GLY A 263 -11.94 6.09 -14.22
C GLY A 263 -10.81 7.10 -14.08
N ALA A 264 -10.50 7.51 -12.86
CA ALA A 264 -9.46 8.47 -12.51
C ALA A 264 -8.06 8.10 -13.04
N VAL A 265 -7.71 6.82 -13.03
CA VAL A 265 -6.43 6.33 -13.57
C VAL A 265 -6.30 6.59 -15.07
N ALA A 266 -7.42 6.53 -15.80
CA ALA A 266 -7.42 6.83 -17.24
C ALA A 266 -7.06 8.30 -17.51
N ASP A 267 -7.53 9.26 -16.70
CA ASP A 267 -7.17 10.67 -16.85
C ASP A 267 -5.65 10.88 -16.73
N LEU A 268 -5.00 10.24 -15.74
CA LEU A 268 -3.55 10.33 -15.60
C LEU A 268 -2.83 9.71 -16.80
N ILE A 269 -3.27 8.54 -17.26
CA ILE A 269 -2.67 7.87 -18.42
C ILE A 269 -2.81 8.76 -19.69
N GLU A 270 -3.99 9.32 -19.91
CA GLU A 270 -4.24 10.23 -21.05
C GLU A 270 -3.35 11.48 -20.96
N TYR A 271 -3.19 12.04 -19.76
CA TYR A 271 -2.27 13.16 -19.50
C TYR A 271 -0.82 12.78 -19.80
N LEU A 272 -0.34 11.62 -19.33
CA LEU A 272 1.02 11.15 -19.58
C LEU A 272 1.28 10.96 -21.10
N ILE A 273 0.33 10.35 -21.80
CA ILE A 273 0.43 10.15 -23.25
C ILE A 273 0.48 11.51 -23.99
N ALA A 274 -0.39 12.44 -23.62
CA ALA A 274 -0.46 13.74 -24.29
C ALA A 274 0.78 14.61 -24.06
N LYS A 275 1.42 14.50 -22.89
CA LYS A 275 2.50 15.39 -22.49
C LYS A 275 3.91 14.82 -22.71
N TYR A 276 4.07 13.51 -22.54
CA TYR A 276 5.39 12.88 -22.46
C TYR A 276 5.63 11.77 -23.48
N ALA A 277 4.59 11.28 -24.17
CA ALA A 277 4.83 10.26 -25.19
C ALA A 277 5.62 10.83 -26.36
N VAL A 278 6.68 10.13 -26.73
CA VAL A 278 7.48 10.44 -27.93
C VAL A 278 7.02 9.57 -29.12
N ASP A 279 7.32 10.03 -30.33
CA ASP A 279 7.12 9.22 -31.52
C ASP A 279 8.00 7.97 -31.44
N ALA A 280 7.40 6.77 -31.51
CA ALA A 280 8.09 5.48 -31.45
C ALA A 280 8.65 5.08 -32.83
#